data_9f77d3c7ac55e736c00162eeca3e0fb2
#
_entry.id   9f77d3c7ac55e736c00162eeca3e0fb2
#
_cell.length_a   1.000
_cell.length_b   1.000
_cell.length_c   1.000
_cell.angle_alpha   90.00
_cell.angle_beta   90.00
_cell.angle_gamma   90.00
#
_symmetry.space_group_name_H-M   'P 1'
#
loop_
_entity.id
_entity.type
_entity.pdbx_description
1 polymer ?
#
loop_
_entity_poly.entity_id
_entity_poly.type
_entity_poly.pdbx_seq_one_letter_code
_entity_poly.pdbx_strand_id
1 'polypeptide(L)'
;MICSKHTRQNAFGARIAVPFRLNLPAWQAGLINYHDSDIALFLAYGWPVNYCLSSDPAPFDSNHSSAINFAQTVDSFLDTELSYEATAGPFKHDPIPSRLQTSPLQTVDKDKTKRRVVLDLSLTPGRSVHDGIPKDTFLGVQFHLTLPRSADFVNLILSHGPASFMYKKDLRRAYRQIPVDPKDYKFLCYKWRANYYFDLVLPFGLRSAIMACQRTTTAIAYMFKSEFDFACIN
;
A
#
# COMPACT_ATOMS: atom_id res chain seq x y z
N MET A 1 -12.32 -16.82 1.89
CA MET A 1 -11.75 -17.34 0.60
C MET A 1 -11.62 -16.27 -0.52
N ILE A 2 -11.76 -15.01 -0.22
CA ILE A 2 -11.67 -13.91 -1.21
C ILE A 2 -10.24 -13.79 -1.73
N CYS A 3 -9.23 -13.96 -0.87
CA CYS A 3 -7.81 -13.85 -1.22
C CYS A 3 -7.34 -14.88 -2.28
N SER A 4 -7.97 -16.06 -2.35
CA SER A 4 -7.53 -17.13 -3.27
C SER A 4 -7.65 -16.77 -4.75
N LYS A 5 -8.56 -15.84 -5.11
CA LYS A 5 -8.78 -15.42 -6.51
C LYS A 5 -7.71 -14.45 -7.02
N HIS A 6 -6.95 -13.82 -6.13
CA HIS A 6 -6.02 -12.74 -6.45
C HIS A 6 -4.56 -13.11 -6.28
N THR A 7 -4.24 -14.22 -5.60
CA THR A 7 -2.86 -14.64 -5.35
C THR A 7 -2.22 -15.33 -6.56
N ARG A 8 -0.93 -15.08 -6.76
CA ARG A 8 -0.11 -15.80 -7.75
C ARG A 8 -0.03 -17.28 -7.36
N GLN A 9 -0.19 -18.16 -8.35
CA GLN A 9 -0.07 -19.59 -8.17
C GLN A 9 1.08 -20.14 -9.03
N ASN A 10 1.71 -21.23 -8.59
CA ASN A 10 2.65 -21.98 -9.41
C ASN A 10 1.89 -22.87 -10.43
N ALA A 11 2.64 -23.64 -11.26
CA ALA A 11 2.07 -24.52 -12.27
C ALA A 11 1.09 -25.58 -11.72
N PHE A 12 1.15 -25.87 -10.43
CA PHE A 12 0.27 -26.82 -9.74
C PHE A 12 -0.85 -26.14 -8.95
N GLY A 13 -1.06 -24.85 -9.10
CA GLY A 13 -2.10 -24.10 -8.41
C GLY A 13 -1.77 -23.73 -6.95
N ALA A 14 -0.59 -24.05 -6.44
CA ALA A 14 -0.16 -23.62 -5.11
C ALA A 14 0.16 -22.11 -5.09
N ARG A 15 -0.21 -21.43 -4.00
CA ARG A 15 0.09 -20.01 -3.82
C ARG A 15 1.59 -19.79 -3.66
N ILE A 16 2.10 -18.72 -4.28
CA ILE A 16 3.49 -18.30 -4.16
C ILE A 16 3.54 -17.09 -3.26
N ALA A 17 4.25 -17.19 -2.14
CA ALA A 17 4.47 -16.06 -1.24
C ALA A 17 5.27 -14.96 -1.94
N VAL A 18 4.95 -13.70 -1.62
CA VAL A 18 5.72 -12.55 -2.10
C VAL A 18 6.86 -12.26 -1.12
N PRO A 19 8.05 -11.84 -1.60
CA PRO A 19 9.11 -11.39 -0.71
C PRO A 19 8.69 -10.10 0.00
N PHE A 20 8.87 -10.04 1.32
CA PHE A 20 8.65 -8.83 2.11
C PHE A 20 9.39 -8.92 3.45
N ARG A 21 9.51 -7.78 4.15
CA ARG A 21 10.38 -7.66 5.34
C ARG A 21 9.67 -7.85 6.68
N LEU A 22 8.34 -8.00 6.69
CA LEU A 22 7.58 -8.23 7.91
C LEU A 22 7.76 -9.67 8.40
N ASN A 23 7.73 -9.88 9.70
CA ASN A 23 7.81 -11.21 10.31
C ASN A 23 6.44 -11.93 10.19
N LEU A 24 6.22 -12.60 9.07
CA LEU A 24 4.95 -13.29 8.80
C LEU A 24 4.56 -14.32 9.87
N PRO A 25 5.46 -15.16 10.39
CA PRO A 25 5.13 -16.07 11.49
C PRO A 25 4.58 -15.34 12.73
N ALA A 26 5.17 -14.20 13.10
CA ALA A 26 4.65 -13.39 14.21
C ALA A 26 3.25 -12.82 13.92
N TRP A 27 3.00 -12.36 12.69
CA TRP A 27 1.67 -11.93 12.27
C TRP A 27 0.66 -13.06 12.32
N GLN A 28 1.00 -14.24 11.83
CA GLN A 28 0.11 -15.40 11.84
C GLN A 28 -0.24 -15.84 13.27
N ALA A 29 0.76 -15.88 14.16
CA ALA A 29 0.55 -16.22 15.56
C ALA A 29 -0.30 -15.17 16.30
N GLY A 30 0.01 -13.87 16.10
CA GLY A 30 -0.69 -12.78 16.77
C GLY A 30 -2.13 -12.57 16.28
N LEU A 31 -2.48 -13.08 15.09
CA LEU A 31 -3.82 -12.93 14.50
C LEU A 31 -4.67 -14.22 14.53
N ILE A 32 -4.28 -15.24 15.29
CA ILE A 32 -4.96 -16.55 15.28
C ILE A 32 -6.45 -16.44 15.60
N ASN A 33 -6.85 -15.53 16.47
CA ASN A 33 -8.24 -15.27 16.89
C ASN A 33 -8.78 -13.92 16.39
N TYR A 34 -8.09 -13.30 15.46
CA TYR A 34 -8.52 -12.02 14.91
C TYR A 34 -9.63 -12.20 13.88
N HIS A 35 -10.66 -11.36 13.95
CA HIS A 35 -11.85 -11.49 13.09
C HIS A 35 -11.53 -11.36 11.58
N ASP A 36 -10.49 -10.59 11.22
CA ASP A 36 -10.06 -10.40 9.84
C ASP A 36 -8.95 -11.39 9.47
N SER A 37 -9.34 -12.59 9.10
CA SER A 37 -8.42 -13.69 8.75
C SER A 37 -7.63 -13.46 7.46
N ASP A 38 -8.03 -12.48 6.63
CA ASP A 38 -7.40 -12.25 5.34
C ASP A 38 -6.07 -11.49 5.46
N ILE A 39 -5.83 -10.76 6.55
CA ILE A 39 -4.64 -9.90 6.70
C ILE A 39 -3.34 -10.71 6.56
N ALA A 40 -3.22 -11.82 7.29
CA ALA A 40 -2.04 -12.67 7.21
C ALA A 40 -1.82 -13.24 5.79
N LEU A 41 -2.92 -13.55 5.08
CA LEU A 41 -2.88 -14.02 3.70
C LEU A 41 -2.47 -12.90 2.73
N PHE A 42 -2.99 -11.68 2.91
CA PHE A 42 -2.59 -10.54 2.10
C PHE A 42 -1.13 -10.14 2.35
N LEU A 43 -0.65 -10.24 3.57
CA LEU A 43 0.77 -10.03 3.87
C LEU A 43 1.66 -11.10 3.23
N ALA A 44 1.21 -12.36 3.21
CA ALA A 44 1.97 -13.46 2.62
C ALA A 44 1.99 -13.44 1.08
N TYR A 45 0.88 -13.06 0.46
CA TYR A 45 0.67 -13.24 -0.99
C TYR A 45 0.43 -11.95 -1.76
N GLY A 46 0.44 -10.82 -1.07
CA GLY A 46 0.19 -9.50 -1.63
C GLY A 46 -1.26 -9.03 -1.50
N TRP A 47 -1.42 -7.73 -1.28
CA TRP A 47 -2.70 -7.04 -1.24
C TRP A 47 -3.15 -6.72 -2.67
N PRO A 48 -4.39 -7.07 -3.05
CA PRO A 48 -4.91 -6.68 -4.34
C PRO A 48 -5.14 -5.17 -4.41
N VAL A 49 -4.84 -4.57 -5.56
CA VAL A 49 -5.11 -3.16 -5.84
C VAL A 49 -6.61 -2.88 -5.90
N ASN A 50 -7.42 -3.92 -6.09
CA ASN A 50 -8.88 -3.85 -6.20
C ASN A 50 -9.35 -3.14 -7.49
N TYR A 51 -8.63 -3.31 -8.59
CA TYR A 51 -9.05 -2.86 -9.90
C TYR A 51 -10.17 -3.77 -10.43
N CYS A 52 -11.36 -3.20 -10.72
CA CYS A 52 -12.58 -3.96 -11.01
C CYS A 52 -13.10 -3.80 -12.45
N LEU A 53 -12.53 -2.91 -13.26
CA LEU A 53 -12.96 -2.75 -14.64
C LEU A 53 -12.37 -3.85 -15.53
N SER A 54 -13.13 -4.22 -16.58
CA SER A 54 -12.69 -5.20 -17.58
C SER A 54 -11.69 -4.63 -18.59
N SER A 55 -11.70 -3.30 -18.78
CA SER A 55 -10.74 -2.60 -19.64
C SER A 55 -9.53 -2.12 -18.82
N ASP A 56 -8.34 -2.28 -19.37
CA ASP A 56 -7.13 -1.72 -18.77
C ASP A 56 -7.16 -0.19 -18.79
N PRO A 57 -6.50 0.47 -17.80
CA PRO A 57 -6.30 1.92 -17.82
C PRO A 57 -5.53 2.39 -19.06
N ALA A 58 -5.62 3.66 -19.39
CA ALA A 58 -4.79 4.23 -20.45
C ALA A 58 -3.37 4.46 -19.93
N PRO A 59 -2.33 3.97 -20.62
CA PRO A 59 -0.96 4.27 -20.24
C PRO A 59 -0.65 5.75 -20.44
N PHE A 60 0.20 6.30 -19.59
CA PHE A 60 0.68 7.67 -19.67
C PHE A 60 2.20 7.72 -19.64
N ASP A 61 2.81 8.23 -20.70
CA ASP A 61 4.26 8.10 -20.92
C ASP A 61 5.09 9.30 -20.44
N SER A 62 4.45 10.42 -20.06
CA SER A 62 5.14 11.63 -19.61
C SER A 62 5.00 11.83 -18.11
N ASN A 63 6.06 12.26 -17.45
CA ASN A 63 5.99 12.64 -16.03
C ASN A 63 5.55 14.10 -15.86
N HIS A 64 5.01 14.44 -14.71
CA HIS A 64 4.70 15.82 -14.38
C HIS A 64 5.95 16.70 -14.37
N SER A 65 5.80 17.98 -14.72
CA SER A 65 6.88 18.97 -14.68
C SER A 65 7.56 19.03 -13.31
N SER A 66 6.80 18.84 -12.23
CA SER A 66 7.37 18.79 -10.89
C SER A 66 8.35 17.63 -10.68
N ALA A 67 8.13 16.47 -11.29
CA ALA A 67 9.10 15.37 -11.22
C ALA A 67 10.36 15.70 -12.04
N ILE A 68 10.20 16.33 -13.21
CA ILE A 68 11.32 16.71 -14.09
C ILE A 68 12.15 17.83 -13.43
N ASN A 69 11.51 18.85 -12.89
CA ASN A 69 12.19 19.98 -12.26
C ASN A 69 12.92 19.57 -10.96
N PHE A 70 12.48 18.52 -10.31
CA PHE A 70 13.10 17.97 -9.09
C PHE A 70 13.64 16.55 -9.32
N ALA A 71 14.28 16.34 -10.47
CA ALA A 71 14.77 15.03 -10.91
C ALA A 71 15.66 14.33 -9.86
N GLN A 72 16.51 15.07 -9.16
CA GLN A 72 17.36 14.52 -8.10
C GLN A 72 16.54 13.92 -6.95
N THR A 73 15.37 14.49 -6.63
CA THR A 73 14.46 13.92 -5.63
C THR A 73 13.91 12.57 -6.10
N VAL A 74 13.57 12.44 -7.38
CA VAL A 74 13.10 11.19 -7.95
C VAL A 74 14.22 10.16 -8.00
N ASP A 75 15.44 10.53 -8.41
CA ASP A 75 16.60 9.64 -8.42
C ASP A 75 16.86 9.08 -7.01
N SER A 76 16.97 9.95 -6.00
CA SER A 76 17.20 9.54 -4.61
C SER A 76 16.07 8.68 -4.04
N PHE A 77 14.82 8.94 -4.45
CA PHE A 77 13.68 8.10 -4.10
C PHE A 77 13.85 6.70 -4.69
N LEU A 78 14.16 6.59 -5.98
CA LEU A 78 14.36 5.31 -6.65
C LEU A 78 15.49 4.49 -6.04
N ASP A 79 16.65 5.12 -5.78
CA ASP A 79 17.77 4.46 -5.11
C ASP A 79 17.35 3.88 -3.76
N THR A 80 16.57 4.65 -3.01
CA THR A 80 16.03 4.23 -1.72
C THR A 80 15.06 3.06 -1.87
N GLU A 81 14.08 3.16 -2.79
CA GLU A 81 13.06 2.13 -2.96
C GLU A 81 13.63 0.81 -3.51
N LEU A 82 14.61 0.90 -4.41
CA LEU A 82 15.36 -0.27 -4.90
C LEU A 82 16.15 -0.95 -3.77
N SER A 83 16.82 -0.16 -2.90
CA SER A 83 17.55 -0.70 -1.75
C SER A 83 16.65 -1.41 -0.73
N TYR A 84 15.38 -1.02 -0.66
CA TYR A 84 14.36 -1.67 0.17
C TYR A 84 13.63 -2.81 -0.54
N GLU A 85 13.93 -3.11 -1.79
CA GLU A 85 13.20 -4.07 -2.62
C GLU A 85 11.69 -3.74 -2.69
N ALA A 86 11.37 -2.46 -2.58
CA ALA A 86 9.99 -1.97 -2.63
C ALA A 86 9.54 -1.61 -4.06
N THR A 87 10.49 -1.51 -4.97
CA THR A 87 10.31 -1.23 -6.39
C THR A 87 11.22 -2.16 -7.19
N ALA A 88 10.73 -2.67 -8.30
CA ALA A 88 11.51 -3.45 -9.27
C ALA A 88 11.93 -2.56 -10.44
N GLY A 89 13.15 -2.76 -10.94
CA GLY A 89 13.78 -2.02 -12.02
C GLY A 89 15.27 -1.77 -11.79
N PRO A 90 15.94 -1.00 -12.64
CA PRO A 90 15.48 -0.47 -13.93
C PRO A 90 15.37 -1.54 -15.02
N PHE A 91 14.31 -1.49 -15.81
CA PHE A 91 14.14 -2.36 -16.99
C PHE A 91 14.19 -1.52 -18.27
N LYS A 92 14.92 -1.97 -19.27
CA LYS A 92 15.01 -1.29 -20.59
C LYS A 92 13.76 -1.51 -21.44
N HIS A 93 13.10 -2.63 -21.25
CA HIS A 93 11.89 -3.03 -21.96
C HIS A 93 10.80 -3.39 -20.96
N ASP A 94 9.56 -3.48 -21.44
CA ASP A 94 8.43 -3.91 -20.63
C ASP A 94 8.72 -5.28 -19.98
N PRO A 95 8.85 -5.36 -18.65
CA PRO A 95 9.17 -6.60 -17.95
C PRO A 95 7.93 -7.46 -17.67
N ILE A 96 6.73 -6.96 -17.93
CA ILE A 96 5.47 -7.65 -17.64
C ILE A 96 4.80 -8.03 -18.96
N PRO A 97 4.55 -9.33 -19.23
CA PRO A 97 3.95 -9.78 -20.48
C PRO A 97 2.54 -9.22 -20.75
N SER A 98 1.80 -8.88 -19.71
CA SER A 98 0.54 -8.15 -19.81
C SER A 98 0.85 -6.65 -19.87
N ARG A 99 0.56 -6.02 -21.00
CA ARG A 99 0.77 -4.60 -21.31
C ARG A 99 0.81 -3.68 -20.08
N LEU A 100 1.98 -3.08 -19.82
CA LEU A 100 2.18 -2.16 -18.70
C LEU A 100 1.25 -0.95 -18.77
N GLN A 101 0.68 -0.59 -17.64
CA GLN A 101 -0.12 0.61 -17.47
C GLN A 101 0.74 1.66 -16.75
N THR A 102 1.51 2.41 -17.51
CA THR A 102 2.36 3.45 -16.92
C THR A 102 1.54 4.64 -16.45
N SER A 103 1.83 5.10 -15.24
CA SER A 103 1.30 6.32 -14.64
C SER A 103 2.44 7.32 -14.38
N PRO A 104 2.19 8.63 -14.44
CA PRO A 104 3.25 9.63 -14.27
C PRO A 104 3.70 9.76 -12.82
N LEU A 105 4.97 10.06 -12.66
CA LEU A 105 5.52 10.52 -11.38
C LEU A 105 5.29 12.03 -11.23
N GLN A 106 5.01 12.45 -10.01
CA GLN A 106 5.01 13.85 -9.58
C GLN A 106 5.77 14.00 -8.27
N THR A 107 6.20 15.21 -7.97
CA THR A 107 6.73 15.56 -6.65
C THR A 107 5.85 16.60 -5.98
N VAL A 108 5.52 16.38 -4.72
CA VAL A 108 4.73 17.29 -3.89
C VAL A 108 5.53 17.71 -2.67
N ASP A 109 5.32 18.94 -2.18
CA ASP A 109 5.97 19.39 -0.97
C ASP A 109 5.50 18.57 0.23
N LYS A 110 6.44 18.03 0.99
CA LYS A 110 6.18 17.38 2.26
C LYS A 110 6.25 18.38 3.40
N ASP A 111 7.24 19.23 3.34
CA ASP A 111 7.50 20.37 4.25
C ASP A 111 8.29 21.45 3.48
N LYS A 112 8.74 22.52 4.17
CA LYS A 112 9.48 23.62 3.55
C LYS A 112 10.79 23.21 2.85
N THR A 113 11.35 22.05 3.19
CA THR A 113 12.67 21.60 2.74
C THR A 113 12.65 20.26 2.02
N LYS A 114 11.57 19.51 2.11
CA LYS A 114 11.49 18.14 1.60
C LYS A 114 10.33 17.95 0.66
N ARG A 115 10.56 17.19 -0.40
CA ARG A 115 9.55 16.77 -1.35
C ARG A 115 9.30 15.27 -1.23
N ARG A 116 8.09 14.87 -1.60
CA ARG A 116 7.68 13.46 -1.70
C ARG A 116 7.43 13.13 -3.16
N VAL A 117 7.92 12.00 -3.63
CA VAL A 117 7.54 11.42 -4.91
C VAL A 117 6.23 10.68 -4.76
N VAL A 118 5.32 10.89 -5.69
CA VAL A 118 3.98 10.29 -5.73
C VAL A 118 3.74 9.75 -7.13
N LEU A 119 3.19 8.55 -7.23
CA LEU A 119 2.68 7.97 -8.46
C LEU A 119 1.26 8.49 -8.68
N ASP A 120 1.04 9.25 -9.76
CA ASP A 120 -0.29 9.79 -10.06
C ASP A 120 -1.13 8.76 -10.80
N LEU A 121 -1.91 8.02 -10.04
CA LEU A 121 -2.82 6.97 -10.53
C LEU A 121 -4.19 7.52 -10.94
N SER A 122 -4.38 8.84 -10.93
CA SER A 122 -5.63 9.52 -11.29
C SER A 122 -5.61 10.18 -12.67
N LEU A 123 -4.43 10.25 -13.30
CA LEU A 123 -4.32 10.91 -14.61
C LEU A 123 -4.96 10.07 -15.71
N THR A 124 -5.47 10.78 -16.71
CA THR A 124 -6.42 10.40 -17.73
C THR A 124 -7.80 10.06 -17.12
N PRO A 125 -8.55 11.10 -16.66
CA PRO A 125 -9.88 10.91 -16.08
C PRO A 125 -10.78 10.02 -16.95
N GLY A 126 -11.49 9.09 -16.32
CA GLY A 126 -12.34 8.08 -16.98
C GLY A 126 -11.55 6.85 -17.49
N ARG A 127 -10.22 6.89 -17.48
CA ARG A 127 -9.35 5.78 -17.92
C ARG A 127 -8.09 5.64 -17.07
N SER A 128 -8.09 6.17 -15.87
CA SER A 128 -7.00 6.06 -14.90
C SER A 128 -7.09 4.76 -14.09
N VAL A 129 -6.02 4.40 -13.38
CA VAL A 129 -6.05 3.28 -12.43
C VAL A 129 -7.11 3.52 -11.35
N HIS A 130 -7.24 4.76 -10.87
CA HIS A 130 -8.25 5.10 -9.86
C HIS A 130 -9.68 4.95 -10.35
N ASP A 131 -9.97 5.13 -11.63
CA ASP A 131 -11.33 4.96 -12.15
C ASP A 131 -11.79 3.50 -12.04
N GLY A 132 -10.86 2.56 -12.08
CA GLY A 132 -11.16 1.14 -11.89
C GLY A 132 -11.19 0.67 -10.44
N ILE A 133 -10.83 1.53 -9.46
CA ILE A 133 -10.84 1.18 -8.04
C ILE A 133 -12.06 1.79 -7.36
N PRO A 134 -13.01 0.99 -6.86
CA PRO A 134 -14.16 1.48 -6.12
C PRO A 134 -13.76 2.33 -4.90
N LYS A 135 -14.57 3.35 -4.58
CA LYS A 135 -14.31 4.26 -3.45
C LYS A 135 -14.69 3.65 -2.10
N ASP A 136 -15.80 2.92 -2.09
CA ASP A 136 -16.49 2.53 -0.87
C ASP A 136 -16.52 1.02 -0.65
N THR A 137 -15.92 0.24 -1.57
CA THR A 137 -15.87 -1.22 -1.47
C THR A 137 -14.47 -1.76 -1.71
N PHE A 138 -14.16 -2.85 -1.03
CA PHE A 138 -12.95 -3.62 -1.28
C PHE A 138 -13.31 -5.09 -1.45
N LEU A 139 -12.96 -5.66 -2.61
CA LEU A 139 -13.31 -7.03 -2.99
C LEU A 139 -14.81 -7.33 -2.84
N GLY A 140 -15.66 -6.34 -3.14
CA GLY A 140 -17.11 -6.45 -3.07
C GLY A 140 -17.70 -6.24 -1.66
N VAL A 141 -16.88 -5.97 -0.66
CA VAL A 141 -17.32 -5.67 0.71
C VAL A 141 -17.28 -4.17 0.96
N GLN A 142 -18.37 -3.63 1.52
CA GLN A 142 -18.43 -2.23 1.93
C GLN A 142 -17.34 -1.90 2.94
N PHE A 143 -16.65 -0.79 2.73
CA PHE A 143 -15.60 -0.33 3.60
C PHE A 143 -15.82 1.14 4.00
N HIS A 144 -15.73 1.42 5.29
CA HIS A 144 -15.77 2.77 5.84
C HIS A 144 -14.48 3.07 6.57
N LEU A 145 -13.80 4.14 6.12
CA LEU A 145 -12.61 4.63 6.81
C LEU A 145 -13.01 5.29 8.13
N THR A 146 -12.55 4.71 9.23
CA THR A 146 -12.77 5.25 10.57
C THR A 146 -11.43 5.74 11.12
N LEU A 147 -11.30 7.05 11.28
CA LEU A 147 -10.11 7.66 11.88
C LEU A 147 -10.42 8.12 13.30
N PRO A 148 -9.48 7.97 14.26
CA PRO A 148 -9.65 8.44 15.62
C PRO A 148 -9.88 9.97 15.65
N ARG A 149 -10.76 10.41 16.52
CA ARG A 149 -11.07 11.82 16.77
C ARG A 149 -10.45 12.26 18.09
N SER A 150 -10.28 13.56 18.29
CA SER A 150 -9.81 14.09 19.57
C SER A 150 -10.68 13.65 20.75
N ALA A 151 -11.99 13.48 20.55
CA ALA A 151 -12.91 12.99 21.55
C ALA A 151 -12.59 11.55 21.99
N ASP A 152 -12.12 10.69 21.09
CA ASP A 152 -11.77 9.30 21.41
C ASP A 152 -10.58 9.26 22.35
N PHE A 153 -9.57 10.14 22.15
CA PHE A 153 -8.44 10.30 23.06
C PHE A 153 -8.87 10.82 24.43
N VAL A 154 -9.75 11.83 24.46
CA VAL A 154 -10.28 12.38 25.72
C VAL A 154 -11.03 11.31 26.49
N ASN A 155 -11.93 10.59 25.83
CA ASN A 155 -12.70 9.51 26.46
C ASN A 155 -11.79 8.40 26.99
N LEU A 156 -10.73 8.05 26.25
CA LEU A 156 -9.76 7.06 26.70
C LEU A 156 -9.02 7.51 27.96
N ILE A 157 -8.58 8.78 28.02
CA ILE A 157 -7.92 9.34 29.20
C ILE A 157 -8.88 9.36 30.41
N LEU A 158 -10.12 9.79 30.19
CA LEU A 158 -11.13 9.83 31.26
C LEU A 158 -11.45 8.44 31.80
N SER A 159 -11.49 7.42 30.96
CA SER A 159 -11.76 6.05 31.37
C SER A 159 -10.62 5.40 32.16
N HIS A 160 -9.38 5.81 31.95
CA HIS A 160 -8.19 5.27 32.63
C HIS A 160 -7.75 6.10 33.84
N GLY A 161 -8.25 7.33 33.97
CA GLY A 161 -7.98 8.23 35.09
C GLY A 161 -6.69 9.06 34.97
N PRO A 162 -6.41 9.91 35.99
CA PRO A 162 -5.41 10.99 35.89
C PRO A 162 -3.94 10.52 35.91
N ALA A 163 -3.67 9.26 36.27
CA ALA A 163 -2.32 8.69 36.31
C ALA A 163 -1.97 7.88 35.03
N SER A 164 -2.73 8.03 33.97
CA SER A 164 -2.52 7.28 32.73
C SER A 164 -1.26 7.73 31.99
N PHE A 165 -0.42 6.77 31.61
CA PHE A 165 0.70 7.01 30.71
C PHE A 165 0.22 6.91 29.25
N MET A 166 0.65 7.84 28.43
CA MET A 166 0.38 7.83 26.98
C MET A 166 1.68 7.77 26.21
N TYR A 167 1.69 7.02 25.12
CA TYR A 167 2.78 7.04 24.16
C TYR A 167 2.23 7.04 22.72
N LYS A 168 3.05 7.50 21.79
CA LYS A 168 2.75 7.52 20.36
C LYS A 168 3.82 6.75 19.61
N LYS A 169 3.40 5.90 18.69
CA LYS A 169 4.28 5.23 17.73
C LYS A 169 3.89 5.62 16.31
N ASP A 170 4.88 5.96 15.49
CA ASP A 170 4.69 6.21 14.06
C ASP A 170 5.25 5.02 13.27
N LEU A 171 4.50 4.60 12.27
CA LEU A 171 4.92 3.51 11.40
C LEU A 171 5.84 4.06 10.30
N ARG A 172 7.13 3.73 10.42
CA ARG A 172 8.08 4.09 9.38
C ARG A 172 7.69 3.42 8.06
N ARG A 173 7.51 4.23 6.98
CA ARG A 173 7.18 3.73 5.63
C ARG A 173 5.87 2.92 5.56
N ALA A 174 4.85 3.24 6.36
CA ALA A 174 3.63 2.46 6.56
C ALA A 174 3.13 1.71 5.30
N TYR A 175 2.69 2.43 4.27
CA TYR A 175 2.23 1.81 3.01
C TYR A 175 3.33 0.99 2.30
N ARG A 176 4.56 1.49 2.35
CA ARG A 176 5.73 0.90 1.69
C ARG A 176 6.27 -0.36 2.36
N GLN A 177 5.57 -0.90 3.36
CA GLN A 177 5.82 -2.20 3.98
C GLN A 177 4.77 -3.24 3.59
N ILE A 178 3.68 -2.84 2.95
CA ILE A 178 2.55 -3.70 2.61
C ILE A 178 2.73 -4.20 1.17
N PRO A 179 2.92 -5.51 0.94
CA PRO A 179 3.17 -6.05 -0.39
C PRO A 179 1.91 -6.01 -1.26
N VAL A 180 2.08 -5.84 -2.56
CA VAL A 180 1.01 -5.89 -3.56
C VAL A 180 0.95 -7.27 -4.21
N ASP A 181 -0.25 -7.72 -4.56
CA ASP A 181 -0.45 -8.95 -5.35
C ASP A 181 0.29 -8.81 -6.69
N PRO A 182 1.18 -9.76 -7.04
CA PRO A 182 1.93 -9.72 -8.31
C PRO A 182 1.08 -9.57 -9.57
N LYS A 183 -0.18 -9.98 -9.55
CA LYS A 183 -1.11 -9.79 -10.66
C LYS A 183 -1.40 -8.32 -10.95
N ASP A 184 -1.28 -7.49 -9.94
CA ASP A 184 -1.62 -6.07 -9.98
C ASP A 184 -0.40 -5.16 -10.21
N TYR A 185 0.82 -5.71 -10.27
CA TYR A 185 2.04 -4.92 -10.55
C TYR A 185 1.91 -4.09 -11.82
N LYS A 186 1.19 -4.59 -12.83
CA LYS A 186 0.95 -3.88 -14.09
C LYS A 186 0.30 -2.51 -13.91
N PHE A 187 -0.47 -2.28 -12.84
CA PHE A 187 -1.13 -1.02 -12.53
C PHE A 187 -0.25 -0.01 -11.79
N LEU A 188 0.91 -0.45 -11.28
CA LEU A 188 1.80 0.35 -10.45
C LEU A 188 3.12 0.67 -11.16
N CYS A 189 3.06 0.74 -12.49
CA CYS A 189 4.21 0.97 -13.34
C CYS A 189 4.41 2.45 -13.65
N TYR A 190 5.66 2.83 -13.85
CA TYR A 190 6.06 4.17 -14.25
C TYR A 190 7.37 4.15 -15.03
N LYS A 191 7.63 5.23 -15.76
CA LYS A 191 8.87 5.45 -16.50
C LYS A 191 9.70 6.53 -15.86
N TRP A 192 11.01 6.31 -15.76
CA TRP A 192 11.96 7.33 -15.37
C TRP A 192 13.26 7.17 -16.16
N ARG A 193 13.73 8.26 -16.78
CA ARG A 193 14.97 8.27 -17.60
C ARG A 193 15.04 7.09 -18.57
N ALA A 194 14.01 6.88 -19.39
CA ALA A 194 13.89 5.81 -20.39
C ALA A 194 13.94 4.37 -19.83
N ASN A 195 13.80 4.19 -18.52
CA ASN A 195 13.64 2.87 -17.89
C ASN A 195 12.24 2.70 -17.32
N TYR A 196 11.81 1.45 -17.24
CA TYR A 196 10.57 1.06 -16.59
C TYR A 196 10.85 0.61 -15.15
N TYR A 197 9.89 0.91 -14.29
CA TYR A 197 9.85 0.49 -12.89
C TYR A 197 8.43 0.12 -12.54
N PHE A 198 8.25 -0.70 -11.50
CA PHE A 198 6.96 -0.93 -10.90
C PHE A 198 7.10 -1.19 -9.40
N ASP A 199 6.10 -0.76 -8.65
CA ASP A 199 6.08 -0.95 -7.20
C ASP A 199 5.67 -2.38 -6.83
N LEU A 200 6.39 -2.96 -5.87
CA LEU A 200 6.12 -4.28 -5.27
C LEU A 200 5.29 -4.15 -3.99
N VAL A 201 5.17 -2.94 -3.48
CA VAL A 201 4.44 -2.58 -2.26
C VAL A 201 3.49 -1.41 -2.54
N LEU A 202 2.55 -1.13 -1.65
CA LEU A 202 1.56 -0.08 -1.85
C LEU A 202 2.21 1.30 -2.02
N PRO A 203 2.00 2.01 -3.13
CA PRO A 203 2.51 3.35 -3.32
C PRO A 203 1.68 4.42 -2.61
N PHE A 204 2.30 5.56 -2.36
CA PHE A 204 1.56 6.77 -2.03
C PHE A 204 0.72 7.20 -3.25
N GLY A 205 -0.54 7.54 -3.00
CA GLY A 205 -1.48 7.95 -4.04
C GLY A 205 -2.44 6.84 -4.47
N LEU A 206 -2.20 5.57 -4.15
CA LEU A 206 -3.14 4.49 -4.47
C LEU A 206 -4.39 4.57 -3.59
N ARG A 207 -5.58 4.60 -4.23
CA ARG A 207 -6.88 4.73 -3.54
C ARG A 207 -7.12 3.63 -2.50
N SER A 208 -6.85 2.38 -2.83
CA SER A 208 -7.02 1.24 -1.91
C SER A 208 -5.96 1.15 -0.81
N ALA A 209 -4.85 1.87 -0.91
CA ALA A 209 -3.77 1.78 0.07
C ALA A 209 -4.17 2.25 1.46
N ILE A 210 -5.03 3.26 1.57
CA ILE A 210 -5.50 3.76 2.87
C ILE A 210 -6.31 2.71 3.62
N MET A 211 -7.15 1.96 2.91
CA MET A 211 -7.93 0.87 3.48
C MET A 211 -7.02 -0.29 3.93
N ALA A 212 -6.09 -0.71 3.08
CA ALA A 212 -5.13 -1.76 3.44
C ALA A 212 -4.29 -1.35 4.66
N CYS A 213 -3.86 -0.10 4.73
CA CYS A 213 -3.12 0.44 5.87
C CYS A 213 -3.97 0.45 7.14
N GLN A 214 -5.23 0.90 7.09
CA GLN A 214 -6.11 0.90 8.25
C GLN A 214 -6.36 -0.53 8.77
N ARG A 215 -6.67 -1.48 7.90
CA ARG A 215 -6.84 -2.89 8.32
C ARG A 215 -5.58 -3.43 8.98
N THR A 216 -4.41 -3.13 8.41
CA THR A 216 -3.11 -3.54 8.97
C THR A 216 -2.85 -2.89 10.33
N THR A 217 -3.09 -1.59 10.48
CA THR A 217 -2.88 -0.89 11.76
C THR A 217 -3.87 -1.32 12.84
N THR A 218 -5.13 -1.61 12.47
CA THR A 218 -6.12 -2.17 13.39
C THR A 218 -5.69 -3.56 13.89
N ALA A 219 -5.11 -4.39 13.01
CA ALA A 219 -4.56 -5.68 13.40
C ALA A 219 -3.35 -5.54 14.34
N ILE A 220 -2.46 -4.57 14.10
CA ILE A 220 -1.36 -4.24 15.01
C ILE A 220 -1.91 -3.85 16.40
N ALA A 221 -2.91 -2.96 16.44
CA ALA A 221 -3.52 -2.54 17.69
C ALA A 221 -4.15 -3.72 18.45
N TYR A 222 -4.80 -4.65 17.74
CA TYR A 222 -5.31 -5.88 18.31
C TYR A 222 -4.20 -6.74 18.95
N MET A 223 -3.09 -6.98 18.22
CA MET A 223 -1.96 -7.76 18.74
C MET A 223 -1.35 -7.11 19.99
N PHE A 224 -1.17 -5.79 19.97
CA PHE A 224 -0.70 -5.06 21.15
C PHE A 224 -1.66 -5.19 22.35
N LYS A 225 -2.96 -5.05 22.10
CA LYS A 225 -3.96 -5.17 23.17
C LYS A 225 -4.04 -6.59 23.74
N SER A 226 -3.84 -7.62 22.93
CA SER A 226 -3.87 -9.01 23.38
C SER A 226 -2.62 -9.42 24.16
N GLU A 227 -1.47 -8.78 23.88
CA GLU A 227 -0.21 -9.10 24.55
C GLU A 227 0.05 -8.23 25.79
N PHE A 228 -0.40 -7.00 25.77
CA PHE A 228 -0.19 -6.03 26.84
C PHE A 228 -1.52 -5.44 27.26
N ASP A 229 -1.99 -5.66 28.43
CA ASP A 229 -3.29 -5.17 28.93
C ASP A 229 -3.38 -3.63 28.92
N PHE A 230 -3.47 -3.04 27.73
CA PHE A 230 -3.65 -1.60 27.54
C PHE A 230 -4.56 -1.24 26.37
N ALA A 231 -5.14 -0.04 26.41
CA ALA A 231 -6.00 0.45 25.35
C ALA A 231 -5.22 1.09 24.21
N CYS A 232 -5.62 0.79 22.97
CA CYS A 232 -5.06 1.38 21.76
C CYS A 232 -6.10 2.20 20.99
N ILE A 233 -5.64 3.32 20.42
CA ILE A 233 -6.35 4.08 19.40
C ILE A 233 -5.47 4.09 18.14
N ASN A 234 -6.01 3.68 16.99
CA ASN A 234 -5.32 3.57 15.72
C ASN A 234 -6.09 4.26 14.57
#